data_7a7b698b0fd4d8f62b4941134255c113
#
_entry.id   7a7b698b0fd4d8f62b4941134255c113
#
_cell.length_a   1.000
_cell.length_b   1.000
_cell.length_c   1.000
_cell.angle_alpha   90.00
_cell.angle_beta   90.00
_cell.angle_gamma   90.00
#
_symmetry.space_group_name_H-M   'P 1'
#
loop_
_entity.id
_entity.type
_entity.pdbx_description
1 polymer ?
#
loop_
_entity_poly.entity_id
_entity_poly.type
_entity_poly.pdbx_seq_one_letter_code
_entity_poly.pdbx_strand_id
1 'polypeptide(L)'
;MSHWYDKEGNPCYEVEGKNGMRPSTLRDARKHGWVPSVSTIWNDVVARPMLSKWIQSELMQALWTETRSVDIMSEPKEFTEVEKLARDRFNKKQQDVMGRGTMIHDQLEKYYTGVDVPVAYTSMCESVNRKLTEVCGSNGWVAEKAFAHSSGYGGKVDLHNDEWVVDFKTKEFPDQPNVKKMVYDDXGTQLAAYAQGLGXGRRLLNVFIDVGSPRVLVWEHEDVNRFQTMFNHALSLWKLVKKYNPEWHDRRVM
;
A
#
# COMPACT_ATOMS: atom_id res chain seq x y z
N MET A 1 -3.92 -3.16 -8.73
CA MET A 1 -4.77 -4.37 -8.57
C MET A 1 -5.65 -4.21 -7.36
N SER A 2 -6.86 -4.80 -7.38
CA SER A 2 -7.77 -4.78 -6.22
C SER A 2 -7.47 -6.00 -5.35
N HIS A 3 -7.32 -5.79 -4.06
CA HIS A 3 -7.08 -6.86 -3.09
C HIS A 3 -8.36 -7.14 -2.32
N TRP A 4 -8.63 -8.42 -2.09
CA TRP A 4 -9.85 -8.90 -1.44
C TRP A 4 -9.50 -9.82 -0.28
N TYR A 5 -10.41 -9.89 0.70
CA TYR A 5 -10.28 -10.75 1.88
C TYR A 5 -11.60 -11.46 2.15
N ASP A 6 -11.55 -12.67 2.67
CA ASP A 6 -12.77 -13.32 3.19
C ASP A 6 -13.13 -12.72 4.57
N LYS A 7 -14.23 -13.18 5.15
CA LYS A 7 -14.72 -12.65 6.44
C LYS A 7 -13.82 -13.04 7.62
N GLU A 8 -13.00 -14.05 7.46
CA GLU A 8 -12.01 -14.50 8.43
C GLU A 8 -10.71 -13.70 8.34
N GLY A 9 -10.58 -12.86 7.29
CA GLY A 9 -9.41 -12.03 7.06
C GLY A 9 -8.35 -12.68 6.18
N ASN A 10 -8.64 -13.83 5.58
CA ASN A 10 -7.66 -14.48 4.70
C ASN A 10 -7.60 -13.77 3.34
N PRO A 11 -6.39 -13.53 2.80
CA PRO A 11 -6.27 -12.91 1.48
C PRO A 11 -6.87 -13.77 0.36
N CYS A 12 -7.61 -13.13 -0.54
CA CYS A 12 -8.27 -13.74 -1.70
C CYS A 12 -7.84 -12.98 -2.96
N TYR A 13 -6.53 -12.92 -3.21
CA TYR A 13 -5.96 -12.08 -4.27
C TYR A 13 -6.06 -12.70 -5.65
N GLU A 14 -6.17 -14.03 -5.73
CA GLU A 14 -6.24 -14.76 -6.99
C GLU A 14 -7.31 -15.85 -6.93
N VAL A 15 -7.85 -16.18 -8.09
CA VAL A 15 -8.82 -17.29 -8.27
C VAL A 15 -8.43 -18.10 -9.49
N GLU A 16 -8.87 -19.36 -9.50
CA GLU A 16 -8.71 -20.23 -10.67
C GLU A 16 -9.59 -19.72 -11.82
N GLY A 17 -9.00 -19.52 -12.97
CA GLY A 17 -9.68 -19.17 -14.21
C GLY A 17 -9.50 -20.26 -15.28
N LYS A 18 -10.07 -20.04 -16.45
CA LYS A 18 -10.00 -21.02 -17.55
C LYS A 18 -8.56 -21.35 -17.99
N ASN A 19 -7.66 -20.38 -17.86
CA ASN A 19 -6.27 -20.49 -18.37
C ASN A 19 -5.25 -20.41 -17.20
N GLY A 20 -5.62 -20.80 -16.00
CA GLY A 20 -4.76 -20.75 -14.81
C GLY A 20 -5.19 -19.71 -13.81
N MET A 21 -4.34 -19.43 -12.82
CA MET A 21 -4.62 -18.43 -11.78
C MET A 21 -4.71 -17.02 -12.38
N ARG A 22 -5.67 -16.25 -11.92
CA ARG A 22 -5.85 -14.84 -12.32
C ARG A 22 -6.20 -13.97 -11.11
N PRO A 23 -5.91 -12.67 -11.17
CA PRO A 23 -6.32 -11.76 -10.09
C PRO A 23 -7.84 -11.78 -9.86
N SER A 24 -8.20 -11.70 -8.59
CA SER A 24 -9.61 -11.62 -8.15
C SER A 24 -10.21 -10.27 -8.55
N THR A 25 -11.49 -10.30 -8.87
CA THR A 25 -12.26 -9.14 -9.35
C THR A 25 -13.44 -8.86 -8.43
N LEU A 26 -14.09 -7.73 -8.63
CA LEU A 26 -15.35 -7.39 -7.94
C LEU A 26 -16.43 -8.47 -8.18
N ARG A 27 -16.43 -9.10 -9.36
CA ARG A 27 -17.39 -10.18 -9.67
C ARG A 27 -17.17 -11.38 -8.75
N ASP A 28 -15.91 -11.74 -8.54
CA ASP A 28 -15.55 -12.84 -7.64
C ASP A 28 -15.91 -12.49 -6.19
N ALA A 29 -15.62 -11.24 -5.78
CA ALA A 29 -15.96 -10.77 -4.44
C ALA A 29 -17.47 -10.85 -4.19
N ARG A 30 -18.29 -10.41 -5.14
CA ARG A 30 -19.76 -10.51 -5.04
C ARG A 30 -20.22 -11.96 -4.89
N LYS A 31 -19.61 -12.86 -5.63
CA LYS A 31 -19.95 -14.30 -5.61
C LYS A 31 -19.65 -14.94 -4.25
N HIS A 32 -18.54 -14.54 -3.63
CA HIS A 32 -18.02 -15.18 -2.42
C HIS A 32 -18.24 -14.35 -1.14
N GLY A 33 -18.77 -13.14 -1.24
CA GLY A 33 -18.98 -12.28 -0.09
C GLY A 33 -17.69 -11.67 0.47
N TRP A 34 -16.65 -11.51 -0.38
CA TRP A 34 -15.36 -10.97 0.03
C TRP A 34 -15.41 -9.45 0.20
N VAL A 35 -14.55 -8.93 1.07
CA VAL A 35 -14.44 -7.50 1.35
C VAL A 35 -13.21 -6.92 0.62
N PRO A 36 -13.29 -5.65 0.16
CA PRO A 36 -12.14 -4.98 -0.45
C PRO A 36 -11.11 -4.57 0.59
N SER A 37 -9.85 -4.44 0.16
CA SER A 37 -8.81 -3.86 1.02
C SER A 37 -9.03 -2.36 1.22
N VAL A 38 -8.46 -1.83 2.32
CA VAL A 38 -8.41 -0.39 2.61
C VAL A 38 -7.87 0.37 1.39
N SER A 39 -6.74 -0.08 0.81
CA SER A 39 -6.13 0.60 -0.34
C SER A 39 -7.00 0.53 -1.60
N THR A 40 -7.72 -0.58 -1.83
CA THR A 40 -8.66 -0.69 -2.95
C THR A 40 -9.78 0.34 -2.82
N ILE A 41 -10.38 0.46 -1.63
CA ILE A 41 -11.43 1.45 -1.36
C ILE A 41 -10.91 2.86 -1.66
N TRP A 42 -9.80 3.23 -1.04
CA TRP A 42 -9.25 4.57 -1.16
C TRP A 42 -8.91 4.94 -2.61
N ASN A 43 -8.21 4.05 -3.30
CA ASN A 43 -7.77 4.28 -4.69
C ASN A 43 -8.94 4.39 -5.67
N ASP A 44 -10.04 3.71 -5.39
CA ASP A 44 -11.21 3.70 -6.29
C ASP A 44 -12.04 4.99 -6.19
N VAL A 45 -12.03 5.67 -5.04
CA VAL A 45 -12.98 6.79 -4.83
C VAL A 45 -12.31 8.13 -4.50
N VAL A 46 -11.03 8.15 -4.15
CA VAL A 46 -10.34 9.39 -3.79
C VAL A 46 -9.39 9.81 -4.92
N ALA A 47 -9.60 11.00 -5.45
CA ALA A 47 -8.75 11.57 -6.50
C ALA A 47 -7.37 11.91 -5.94
N ARG A 48 -6.34 11.63 -6.73
CA ARG A 48 -4.94 11.93 -6.39
C ARG A 48 -4.31 12.81 -7.47
N PRO A 49 -4.70 14.11 -7.54
CA PRO A 49 -4.26 14.96 -8.66
C PRO A 49 -2.74 15.13 -8.74
N MET A 50 -2.04 15.16 -7.61
CA MET A 50 -0.56 15.24 -7.61
C MET A 50 0.07 13.97 -8.17
N LEU A 51 -0.46 12.81 -7.83
CA LEU A 51 -0.01 11.52 -8.40
C LEU A 51 -0.28 11.49 -9.90
N SER A 52 -1.46 11.94 -10.33
CA SER A 52 -1.81 11.99 -11.76
C SER A 52 -0.85 12.90 -12.54
N LYS A 53 -0.53 14.08 -12.02
CA LYS A 53 0.45 15.00 -12.63
C LYS A 53 1.83 14.37 -12.70
N TRP A 54 2.26 13.70 -11.63
CA TRP A 54 3.57 13.03 -11.60
C TRP A 54 3.62 11.91 -12.65
N ILE A 55 2.58 11.07 -12.75
CA ILE A 55 2.51 10.01 -13.76
C ILE A 55 2.61 10.61 -15.17
N GLN A 56 1.88 11.70 -15.45
CA GLN A 56 1.94 12.39 -16.73
C GLN A 56 3.36 12.87 -17.03
N SER A 57 4.02 13.48 -16.05
CA SER A 57 5.40 13.97 -16.20
C SER A 57 6.38 12.82 -16.51
N GLU A 58 6.27 11.71 -15.79
CA GLU A 58 7.13 10.54 -16.00
C GLU A 58 6.91 9.93 -17.41
N LEU A 59 5.64 9.86 -17.84
CA LEU A 59 5.31 9.38 -19.19
C LEU A 59 5.87 10.32 -20.26
N MET A 60 5.78 11.63 -20.05
CA MET A 60 6.34 12.62 -20.99
C MET A 60 7.86 12.51 -21.06
N GLN A 61 8.54 12.27 -19.93
CA GLN A 61 9.98 12.04 -19.92
C GLN A 61 10.35 10.74 -20.65
N ALA A 62 9.58 9.69 -20.45
CA ALA A 62 9.79 8.41 -21.14
C ALA A 62 9.60 8.59 -22.65
N LEU A 63 8.54 9.31 -23.05
CA LEU A 63 8.28 9.62 -24.46
C LEU A 63 9.43 10.43 -25.06
N TRP A 64 9.88 11.48 -24.38
CA TRP A 64 11.02 12.30 -24.83
C TRP A 64 12.28 11.45 -25.04
N THR A 65 12.54 10.51 -24.13
CA THR A 65 13.70 9.61 -24.22
C THR A 65 13.60 8.72 -25.48
N GLU A 66 12.43 8.16 -25.74
CA GLU A 66 12.23 7.29 -26.90
C GLU A 66 12.29 8.07 -28.22
N THR A 67 11.74 9.30 -28.26
CA THR A 67 11.77 10.14 -29.47
C THR A 67 13.17 10.55 -29.88
N ARG A 68 14.11 10.62 -28.93
CA ARG A 68 15.52 10.97 -29.25
C ARG A 68 16.27 9.85 -29.94
N SER A 69 15.75 8.62 -29.92
CA SER A 69 16.40 7.46 -30.53
C SER A 69 15.80 7.09 -31.89
N VAL A 70 14.72 7.76 -32.32
CA VAL A 70 14.00 7.46 -33.53
C VAL A 70 13.71 8.78 -34.26
N ASP A 71 13.90 8.80 -35.59
CA ASP A 71 13.53 9.95 -36.42
C ASP A 71 12.02 9.93 -36.63
N ILE A 72 11.32 10.52 -35.67
CA ILE A 72 9.87 10.43 -35.61
C ILE A 72 9.26 11.58 -36.35
N MET A 73 8.65 11.41 -37.40
CA MET A 73 7.75 12.51 -37.73
C MET A 73 6.94 12.36 -39.00
N SER A 74 6.96 11.18 -39.59
CA SER A 74 6.30 11.08 -40.90
C SER A 74 5.00 10.28 -40.90
N GLU A 75 4.78 9.38 -39.89
CA GLU A 75 3.64 8.48 -39.94
C GLU A 75 2.98 8.24 -38.58
N PRO A 76 1.64 8.21 -38.48
CA PRO A 76 0.93 7.89 -37.22
C PRO A 76 1.32 6.54 -36.61
N LYS A 77 1.71 5.57 -37.43
CA LYS A 77 2.15 4.26 -36.93
C LYS A 77 3.45 4.36 -36.13
N GLU A 78 4.37 5.22 -36.56
CA GLU A 78 5.64 5.45 -35.85
C GLU A 78 5.38 6.04 -34.47
N PHE A 79 4.46 7.00 -34.37
CA PHE A 79 4.07 7.57 -33.09
C PHE A 79 3.49 6.50 -32.15
N THR A 80 2.64 5.61 -32.67
CA THR A 80 2.03 4.53 -31.86
C THR A 80 3.10 3.57 -31.32
N GLU A 81 4.12 3.27 -32.12
CA GLU A 81 5.23 2.42 -31.68
C GLU A 81 6.05 3.10 -30.58
N VAL A 82 6.37 4.39 -30.75
CA VAL A 82 7.10 5.17 -29.75
C VAL A 82 6.29 5.30 -28.47
N GLU A 83 5.00 5.57 -28.57
CA GLU A 83 4.10 5.61 -27.40
C GLU A 83 4.13 4.29 -26.62
N LYS A 84 4.07 3.17 -27.33
CA LYS A 84 4.15 1.82 -26.72
C LYS A 84 5.48 1.64 -25.97
N LEU A 85 6.60 1.96 -26.62
CA LEU A 85 7.93 1.87 -26.00
C LEU A 85 8.03 2.75 -24.74
N ALA A 86 7.49 3.96 -24.79
CA ALA A 86 7.49 4.89 -23.66
C ALA A 86 6.66 4.33 -22.49
N ARG A 87 5.49 3.76 -22.78
CA ARG A 87 4.64 3.12 -21.75
C ARG A 87 5.34 1.89 -21.15
N ASP A 88 5.99 1.09 -21.98
CA ASP A 88 6.73 -0.11 -21.51
C ASP A 88 7.89 0.31 -20.60
N ARG A 89 8.64 1.35 -20.97
CA ARG A 89 9.72 1.92 -20.16
C ARG A 89 9.18 2.41 -18.81
N PHE A 90 8.08 3.17 -18.82
CA PHE A 90 7.43 3.67 -17.60
C PHE A 90 6.99 2.51 -16.71
N ASN A 91 6.31 1.53 -17.28
CA ASN A 91 5.80 0.37 -16.54
C ASN A 91 6.94 -0.43 -15.91
N LYS A 92 8.03 -0.63 -16.65
CA LYS A 92 9.22 -1.33 -16.14
C LYS A 92 9.82 -0.59 -14.94
N LYS A 93 9.97 0.73 -15.06
CA LYS A 93 10.47 1.59 -13.97
C LYS A 93 9.59 1.44 -12.72
N GLN A 94 8.25 1.47 -12.90
CA GLN A 94 7.30 1.30 -11.80
C GLN A 94 7.43 -0.09 -11.15
N GLN A 95 7.55 -1.13 -11.96
CA GLN A 95 7.71 -2.51 -11.45
C GLN A 95 9.01 -2.66 -10.65
N ASP A 96 10.11 -2.06 -11.10
CA ASP A 96 11.39 -2.11 -10.39
C ASP A 96 11.30 -1.42 -9.02
N VAL A 97 10.63 -0.26 -8.95
CA VAL A 97 10.41 0.48 -7.70
C VAL A 97 9.53 -0.34 -6.75
N MET A 98 8.41 -0.87 -7.25
CA MET A 98 7.49 -1.69 -6.45
C MET A 98 8.18 -2.97 -5.95
N GLY A 99 8.99 -3.60 -6.79
CA GLY A 99 9.74 -4.82 -6.44
C GLY A 99 10.71 -4.57 -5.28
N ARG A 100 11.41 -3.43 -5.30
CA ARG A 100 12.31 -3.06 -4.19
C ARG A 100 11.53 -2.85 -2.89
N GLY A 101 10.38 -2.17 -2.97
CA GLY A 101 9.50 -1.98 -1.83
C GLY A 101 9.03 -3.29 -1.23
N THR A 102 8.51 -4.18 -2.08
CA THR A 102 8.04 -5.51 -1.67
C THR A 102 9.17 -6.29 -0.99
N MET A 103 10.38 -6.27 -1.57
CA MET A 103 11.53 -6.96 -1.00
C MET A 103 11.83 -6.47 0.43
N ILE A 104 11.81 -5.15 0.65
CA ILE A 104 12.07 -4.56 1.97
C ILE A 104 11.01 -5.02 2.98
N HIS A 105 9.71 -4.98 2.59
CA HIS A 105 8.63 -5.46 3.46
C HIS A 105 8.81 -6.94 3.80
N ASP A 106 9.16 -7.79 2.82
CA ASP A 106 9.41 -9.23 3.06
C ASP A 106 10.55 -9.45 4.07
N GLN A 107 11.62 -8.65 4.00
CA GLN A 107 12.74 -8.80 4.94
C GLN A 107 12.35 -8.32 6.35
N LEU A 108 11.54 -7.28 6.46
CA LEU A 108 11.03 -6.81 7.76
C LEU A 108 10.07 -7.84 8.37
N GLU A 109 9.19 -8.43 7.55
CA GLU A 109 8.33 -9.54 8.01
C GLU A 109 9.19 -10.67 8.61
N LYS A 110 10.22 -11.11 7.87
CA LYS A 110 11.15 -12.16 8.35
C LYS A 110 11.76 -11.76 9.68
N TYR A 111 12.30 -10.54 9.77
CA TYR A 111 12.95 -10.03 10.97
C TYR A 111 12.02 -10.10 12.19
N TYR A 112 10.77 -9.61 12.05
CA TYR A 112 9.81 -9.56 13.16
C TYR A 112 9.14 -10.91 13.45
N THR A 113 9.24 -11.88 12.55
CA THR A 113 8.76 -13.25 12.79
C THR A 113 9.88 -14.21 13.21
N GLY A 114 11.10 -13.70 13.37
CA GLY A 114 12.25 -14.49 13.83
C GLY A 114 12.85 -15.41 12.76
N VAL A 115 12.58 -15.10 11.49
CA VAL A 115 13.17 -15.82 10.35
C VAL A 115 14.47 -15.12 9.93
N ASP A 116 15.45 -15.88 9.53
CA ASP A 116 16.76 -15.32 9.13
C ASP A 116 16.64 -14.34 7.98
N VAL A 117 17.28 -13.19 8.15
CA VAL A 117 17.32 -12.12 7.15
C VAL A 117 18.71 -12.15 6.47
N PRO A 118 18.78 -12.08 5.13
CA PRO A 118 20.08 -12.00 4.44
C PRO A 118 20.92 -10.82 4.94
N VAL A 119 22.23 -11.02 5.02
CA VAL A 119 23.20 -10.03 5.56
C VAL A 119 23.01 -8.64 4.92
N ALA A 120 22.69 -8.60 3.63
CA ALA A 120 22.47 -7.34 2.91
C ALA A 120 21.35 -6.47 3.50
N TYR A 121 20.38 -7.05 4.22
CA TYR A 121 19.23 -6.34 4.79
C TYR A 121 19.29 -6.21 6.32
N THR A 122 20.25 -6.86 6.98
CA THR A 122 20.33 -6.88 8.45
C THR A 122 20.44 -5.46 9.02
N SER A 123 21.34 -4.66 8.50
CA SER A 123 21.54 -3.27 8.96
C SER A 123 20.27 -2.41 8.82
N MET A 124 19.52 -2.61 7.74
CA MET A 124 18.26 -1.90 7.51
C MET A 124 17.21 -2.34 8.54
N CYS A 125 17.03 -3.64 8.76
CA CYS A 125 16.07 -4.16 9.75
C CYS A 125 16.40 -3.69 11.16
N GLU A 126 17.69 -3.71 11.54
CA GLU A 126 18.16 -3.22 12.83
C GLU A 126 17.90 -1.71 12.99
N SER A 127 18.08 -0.94 11.92
CA SER A 127 17.80 0.52 11.95
C SER A 127 16.32 0.79 12.16
N VAL A 128 15.45 0.03 11.50
CA VAL A 128 13.99 0.12 11.71
C VAL A 128 13.65 -0.25 13.15
N ASN A 129 14.17 -1.38 13.64
CA ASN A 129 13.88 -1.84 15.01
C ASN A 129 14.37 -0.84 16.06
N ARG A 130 15.58 -0.31 15.90
CA ARG A 130 16.13 0.72 16.80
C ARG A 130 15.21 1.97 16.81
N LYS A 131 14.78 2.43 15.62
CA LYS A 131 13.90 3.60 15.51
C LYS A 131 12.53 3.34 16.16
N LEU A 132 11.96 2.16 15.98
CA LEU A 132 10.69 1.78 16.63
C LEU A 132 10.85 1.70 18.15
N THR A 133 11.95 1.12 18.63
CA THR A 133 12.23 1.06 20.08
C THR A 133 12.36 2.47 20.66
N GLU A 134 13.07 3.37 19.96
CA GLU A 134 13.27 4.76 20.38
C GLU A 134 11.95 5.53 20.50
N VAL A 135 11.04 5.35 19.54
CA VAL A 135 9.80 6.14 19.45
C VAL A 135 8.64 5.49 20.22
N CYS A 136 8.51 4.19 20.11
CA CYS A 136 7.37 3.46 20.70
C CYS A 136 7.67 2.88 22.09
N GLY A 137 8.96 2.73 22.41
CA GLY A 137 9.39 2.20 23.70
C GLY A 137 8.94 0.76 23.93
N SER A 138 8.43 0.08 22.92
CA SER A 138 7.78 -1.21 23.11
C SER A 138 8.35 -2.29 22.20
N ASN A 139 8.03 -3.49 22.56
CA ASN A 139 8.31 -4.71 21.83
C ASN A 139 7.00 -5.53 21.73
N GLY A 140 7.07 -6.79 21.39
CA GLY A 140 5.88 -7.61 21.21
C GLY A 140 5.16 -7.33 19.90
N TRP A 141 5.92 -7.01 18.88
CA TRP A 141 5.37 -6.72 17.55
C TRP A 141 4.81 -7.98 16.89
N VAL A 142 3.66 -7.83 16.26
CA VAL A 142 3.04 -8.83 15.39
C VAL A 142 3.13 -8.31 13.95
N ALA A 143 3.75 -9.08 13.08
CA ALA A 143 3.96 -8.72 11.67
C ALA A 143 2.88 -9.31 10.77
N GLU A 144 2.56 -8.60 9.69
CA GLU A 144 1.78 -9.07 8.55
C GLU A 144 0.38 -9.57 8.91
N LYS A 145 -0.26 -8.93 9.90
CA LYS A 145 -1.60 -9.34 10.35
C LYS A 145 -2.68 -8.95 9.34
N ALA A 146 -3.27 -9.95 8.72
CA ALA A 146 -4.45 -9.75 7.86
C ALA A 146 -5.73 -9.77 8.71
N PHE A 147 -6.72 -9.01 8.29
CA PHE A 147 -8.02 -8.90 8.99
C PHE A 147 -9.14 -8.60 8.01
N ALA A 148 -10.37 -8.89 8.44
CA ALA A 148 -11.58 -8.36 7.84
C ALA A 148 -12.46 -7.74 8.94
N HIS A 149 -13.07 -6.61 8.64
CA HIS A 149 -13.92 -5.86 9.57
C HIS A 149 -15.38 -5.92 9.12
N SER A 150 -16.30 -6.07 10.08
CA SER A 150 -17.73 -6.26 9.80
C SER A 150 -18.38 -5.13 9.02
N SER A 151 -17.78 -3.94 9.00
CA SER A 151 -18.24 -2.84 8.14
C SER A 151 -17.97 -3.08 6.65
N GLY A 152 -17.36 -4.22 6.28
CA GLY A 152 -17.20 -4.62 4.88
C GLY A 152 -15.88 -4.16 4.24
N TYR A 153 -14.78 -4.24 4.98
CA TYR A 153 -13.44 -3.99 4.44
C TYR A 153 -12.41 -4.87 5.15
N GLY A 154 -11.25 -4.98 4.55
CA GLY A 154 -10.15 -5.74 5.15
C GLY A 154 -8.80 -5.11 4.84
N GLY A 155 -7.75 -5.71 5.36
CA GLY A 155 -6.40 -5.23 5.15
C GLY A 155 -5.36 -6.18 5.69
N LYS A 156 -4.12 -5.85 5.42
CA LYS A 156 -2.96 -6.54 5.97
C LYS A 156 -2.04 -5.47 6.54
N VAL A 157 -1.78 -5.57 7.84
CA VAL A 157 -1.02 -4.57 8.60
C VAL A 157 0.43 -5.02 8.65
N ASP A 158 1.36 -4.15 8.29
CA ASP A 158 2.78 -4.50 8.27
C ASP A 158 3.27 -4.91 9.67
N LEU A 159 2.93 -4.09 10.69
CA LEU A 159 3.38 -4.34 12.06
C LEU A 159 2.40 -3.71 13.05
N HIS A 160 2.10 -4.40 14.14
CA HIS A 160 1.27 -3.83 15.21
C HIS A 160 1.58 -4.46 16.56
N ASN A 161 1.11 -3.80 17.61
CA ASN A 161 1.01 -4.34 18.94
C ASN A 161 -0.26 -3.77 19.61
N ASP A 162 -0.40 -3.86 20.91
CA ASP A 162 -1.61 -3.36 21.61
C ASP A 162 -1.72 -1.83 21.57
N GLU A 163 -0.62 -1.12 21.41
CA GLU A 163 -0.57 0.35 21.46
C GLU A 163 -0.42 1.00 20.07
N TRP A 164 0.18 0.32 19.11
CA TRP A 164 0.59 0.93 17.83
C TRP A 164 0.13 0.12 16.64
N VAL A 165 -0.14 0.83 15.54
CA VAL A 165 -0.24 0.30 14.18
C VAL A 165 0.82 0.99 13.34
N VAL A 166 1.63 0.21 12.65
CA VAL A 166 2.78 0.70 11.88
C VAL A 166 2.63 0.26 10.42
N ASP A 167 2.95 1.17 9.52
CA ASP A 167 2.98 0.89 8.08
C ASP A 167 4.31 1.37 7.51
N PHE A 168 5.01 0.51 6.80
CA PHE A 168 6.32 0.77 6.22
C PHE A 168 6.16 1.42 4.84
N LYS A 169 6.93 2.47 4.60
CA LYS A 169 6.97 3.17 3.30
C LYS A 169 8.42 3.26 2.83
N THR A 170 8.69 2.68 1.68
CA THR A 170 10.02 2.74 1.08
C THR A 170 10.11 3.96 0.15
N LYS A 171 11.20 4.71 0.25
CA LYS A 171 11.47 5.87 -0.60
C LYS A 171 12.97 6.02 -0.82
N GLU A 172 13.33 6.68 -1.88
CA GLU A 172 14.70 7.16 -2.07
C GLU A 172 14.80 8.52 -1.35
N PHE A 173 15.71 8.61 -0.38
CA PHE A 173 15.85 9.83 0.41
C PHE A 173 16.85 10.78 -0.25
N PRO A 174 16.55 12.08 -0.31
CA PRO A 174 17.57 13.07 -0.66
C PRO A 174 18.61 13.18 0.45
N ASP A 175 19.68 13.95 0.22
CA ASP A 175 20.74 14.14 1.22
C ASP A 175 20.20 14.66 2.55
N GLN A 176 19.25 15.59 2.50
CA GLN A 176 18.59 16.17 3.68
C GLN A 176 17.09 15.87 3.61
N PRO A 177 16.68 14.68 4.06
CA PRO A 177 15.28 14.29 3.97
C PRO A 177 14.41 15.03 4.99
N ASN A 178 13.23 15.45 4.55
CA ASN A 178 12.23 16.11 5.41
C ASN A 178 10.98 15.20 5.44
N VAL A 179 10.75 14.58 6.59
CA VAL A 179 9.65 13.62 6.76
C VAL A 179 8.28 14.25 6.48
N LYS A 180 8.09 15.55 6.81
CA LYS A 180 6.83 16.24 6.56
C LYS A 180 6.47 16.28 5.07
N LYS A 181 7.48 16.31 4.19
CA LYS A 181 7.27 16.27 2.73
C LYS A 181 6.98 14.85 2.19
N MET A 182 7.12 13.85 3.02
CA MET A 182 6.88 12.44 2.66
C MET A 182 5.49 11.97 3.07
N VAL A 183 4.84 12.71 3.97
CA VAL A 183 3.57 12.33 4.60
C VAL A 183 2.40 12.89 3.79
N TYR A 184 1.45 12.03 3.53
CA TYR A 184 0.19 12.37 2.85
C TYR A 184 -0.98 11.86 3.68
N ASP A 185 -2.13 12.46 3.51
CA ASP A 185 -3.36 12.09 4.24
C ASP A 185 -3.76 10.62 4.02
N ASP A 186 -3.44 10.06 2.88
CA ASP A 186 -3.68 8.64 2.63
C ASP A 186 -2.87 7.69 3.52
N UNK A 187 -1.78 8.03 3.99
CA UNK A 187 -1.03 7.39 4.84
C UNK A 187 -1.62 7.23 6.09
N GLY A 188 -2.12 8.38 6.75
CA GLY A 188 -2.87 8.34 8.03
C GLY A 188 -4.23 7.66 7.92
N THR A 189 -4.92 7.87 6.82
CA THR A 189 -6.23 7.24 6.57
C THR A 189 -6.11 5.71 6.51
N GLN A 190 -5.06 5.19 5.88
CA GLN A 190 -4.80 3.75 5.82
C GLN A 190 -4.58 3.18 7.22
N LEU A 191 -3.71 3.83 8.01
CA LEU A 191 -3.40 3.42 9.38
C LEU A 191 -4.64 3.47 10.29
N ALA A 192 -5.47 4.52 10.16
CA ALA A 192 -6.70 4.65 10.96
C ALA A 192 -7.68 3.50 10.65
N ALA A 193 -7.82 3.15 9.38
CA ALA A 193 -8.64 1.99 8.98
C ALA A 193 -8.08 0.68 9.55
N TYR A 194 -6.77 0.52 9.56
CA TYR A 194 -6.11 -0.65 10.15
C TYR A 194 -6.33 -0.69 11.68
N ALA A 195 -6.15 0.43 12.35
CA ALA A 195 -6.38 0.53 13.81
C ALA A 195 -7.83 0.12 14.16
N GLN A 196 -8.81 0.61 13.38
CA GLN A 196 -10.20 0.21 13.56
C GLN A 196 -10.40 -1.30 13.34
N GLY A 197 -9.77 -1.83 12.31
CA GLY A 197 -9.87 -3.26 11.96
C GLY A 197 -9.28 -4.20 13.01
N LEU A 198 -8.27 -3.71 13.76
CA LEU A 198 -7.62 -4.47 14.83
C LEU A 198 -8.24 -4.18 16.23
N GLY A 199 -9.14 -3.26 16.31
CA GLY A 199 -9.81 -2.82 17.56
C GLY A 199 -9.19 -1.56 18.17
N UNK A 200 -9.79 -0.53 18.00
CA UNK A 200 -9.48 0.81 18.26
C UNK A 200 -8.37 1.08 19.26
N GLY A 201 -8.12 2.24 19.35
CA GLY A 201 -7.33 2.80 20.43
C GLY A 201 -5.84 2.81 20.19
N ARG A 202 -5.38 2.41 18.99
CA ARG A 202 -3.95 2.37 18.66
C ARG A 202 -3.47 3.69 18.06
N ARG A 203 -2.23 4.04 18.35
CA ARG A 203 -1.49 5.16 17.76
C ARG A 203 -1.03 4.77 16.35
N LEU A 204 -0.91 5.75 15.45
CA LEU A 204 -0.69 5.53 14.01
C LEU A 204 0.71 6.01 13.61
N LEU A 205 1.56 5.10 13.14
CA LEU A 205 2.94 5.43 12.81
C LEU A 205 3.31 4.98 11.39
N ASN A 206 3.80 5.90 10.56
CA ASN A 206 4.51 5.53 9.34
C ASN A 206 6.02 5.50 9.61
N VAL A 207 6.65 4.47 9.07
CA VAL A 207 8.11 4.32 9.08
C VAL A 207 8.59 4.43 7.64
N PHE A 208 9.35 5.48 7.33
CA PHE A 208 9.93 5.72 6.01
C PHE A 208 11.34 5.14 5.98
N ILE A 209 11.60 4.29 5.01
CA ILE A 209 12.85 3.53 4.88
C ILE A 209 13.51 3.92 3.56
N ASP A 210 14.77 4.35 3.65
CA ASP A 210 15.55 4.71 2.46
C ASP A 210 15.96 3.43 1.71
N VAL A 211 15.64 3.36 0.42
CA VAL A 211 15.98 2.20 -0.40
C VAL A 211 17.50 2.10 -0.70
N GLY A 212 18.24 3.18 -0.50
CA GLY A 212 19.68 3.25 -0.81
C GLY A 212 20.60 3.26 0.40
N SER A 213 20.05 3.28 1.62
CA SER A 213 20.87 3.37 2.84
C SER A 213 20.06 2.91 4.05
N PRO A 214 20.70 2.69 5.22
CA PRO A 214 19.94 2.30 6.43
C PRO A 214 19.26 3.46 7.14
N ARG A 215 19.02 4.59 6.46
CA ARG A 215 18.32 5.75 7.05
C ARG A 215 16.85 5.45 7.23
N VAL A 216 16.31 5.78 8.40
CA VAL A 216 14.90 5.55 8.76
C VAL A 216 14.34 6.83 9.41
N LEU A 217 13.19 7.26 8.94
CA LEU A 217 12.43 8.38 9.53
C LEU A 217 11.04 7.88 9.91
N VAL A 218 10.45 8.50 10.90
CA VAL A 218 9.10 8.13 11.37
C VAL A 218 8.19 9.34 11.43
N TRP A 219 6.89 9.08 11.31
CA TRP A 219 5.86 10.10 11.46
C TRP A 219 4.66 9.51 12.19
N GLU A 220 4.32 10.08 13.35
CA GLU A 220 3.10 9.73 14.06
C GLU A 220 1.95 10.63 13.56
N HIS A 221 0.81 10.03 13.28
CA HIS A 221 -0.40 10.73 12.87
C HIS A 221 -1.29 10.96 14.11
N GLU A 222 -1.33 12.19 14.60
CA GLU A 222 -2.05 12.53 15.83
C GLU A 222 -3.57 12.64 15.65
N ASP A 223 -4.04 13.07 14.47
CA ASP A 223 -5.48 13.32 14.24
C ASP A 223 -6.21 12.05 13.77
N VAL A 224 -6.22 11.05 14.63
CA VAL A 224 -6.81 9.72 14.34
C VAL A 224 -8.28 9.84 13.93
N ASN A 225 -9.04 10.71 14.63
CA ASN A 225 -10.48 10.89 14.37
C ASN A 225 -10.75 11.43 12.97
N ARG A 226 -9.95 12.39 12.52
CA ARG A 226 -10.07 12.93 11.17
C ARG A 226 -9.83 11.84 10.12
N PHE A 227 -8.76 11.09 10.28
CA PHE A 227 -8.40 10.02 9.34
C PHE A 227 -9.45 8.89 9.33
N GLN A 228 -9.98 8.54 10.49
CA GLN A 228 -11.05 7.55 10.62
C GLN A 228 -12.32 8.03 9.89
N THR A 229 -12.68 9.30 10.07
CA THR A 229 -13.83 9.91 9.38
C THR A 229 -13.62 9.88 7.86
N MET A 230 -12.43 10.26 7.40
CA MET A 230 -12.09 10.22 5.97
C MET A 230 -12.27 8.81 5.39
N PHE A 231 -11.76 7.79 6.10
CA PHE A 231 -11.91 6.40 5.64
C PHE A 231 -13.38 5.96 5.61
N ASN A 232 -14.15 6.28 6.64
CA ASN A 232 -15.56 5.89 6.72
C ASN A 232 -16.39 6.49 5.57
N HIS A 233 -16.12 7.76 5.21
CA HIS A 233 -16.75 8.38 4.04
C HIS A 233 -16.32 7.72 2.72
N ALA A 234 -15.03 7.39 2.59
CA ALA A 234 -14.53 6.70 1.40
C ALA A 234 -15.17 5.31 1.26
N LEU A 235 -15.28 4.57 2.35
CA LEU A 235 -15.93 3.24 2.38
C LEU A 235 -17.41 3.35 1.96
N SER A 236 -18.13 4.34 2.52
CA SER A 236 -19.54 4.57 2.19
C SER A 236 -19.70 4.90 0.70
N LEU A 237 -18.86 5.80 0.19
CA LEU A 237 -18.87 6.17 -1.23
C LEU A 237 -18.55 4.97 -2.12
N TRP A 238 -17.52 4.18 -1.73
CA TRP A 238 -17.13 2.98 -2.47
C TRP A 238 -18.28 1.99 -2.63
N LYS A 239 -19.03 1.74 -1.55
CA LYS A 239 -20.19 0.82 -1.56
C LYS A 239 -21.26 1.30 -2.56
N LEU A 240 -21.52 2.62 -2.58
CA LEU A 240 -22.49 3.21 -3.50
C LEU A 240 -22.01 3.13 -4.95
N VAL A 241 -20.78 3.55 -5.22
CA VAL A 241 -20.18 3.54 -6.57
C VAL A 241 -20.11 2.12 -7.14
N LYS A 242 -19.67 1.16 -6.32
CA LYS A 242 -19.53 -0.23 -6.76
C LYS A 242 -20.87 -0.99 -6.69
N LYS A 243 -21.92 -0.43 -6.10
CA LYS A 243 -23.21 -1.12 -5.88
C LYS A 243 -22.98 -2.48 -5.21
N TYR A 244 -22.16 -2.47 -4.14
CA TYR A 244 -21.79 -3.69 -3.42
C TYR A 244 -21.57 -3.36 -1.95
N ASN A 245 -22.36 -4.00 -1.08
CA ASN A 245 -22.24 -3.82 0.38
C ASN A 245 -21.92 -5.17 1.04
N PRO A 246 -20.64 -5.43 1.32
CA PRO A 246 -20.24 -6.69 1.97
C PRO A 246 -20.27 -6.65 3.50
N GLU A 247 -21.04 -5.75 4.11
CA GLU A 247 -21.21 -5.72 5.58
C GLU A 247 -21.81 -7.01 6.10
N TRP A 248 -21.45 -7.35 7.35
CA TRP A 248 -22.11 -8.45 8.07
C TRP A 248 -22.22 -8.10 9.55
N HIS A 249 -23.15 -8.75 10.24
CA HIS A 249 -23.28 -8.62 11.69
C HIS A 249 -22.51 -9.77 12.35
N ASP A 250 -21.58 -9.42 13.21
CA ASP A 250 -20.84 -10.44 13.96
C ASP A 250 -21.76 -10.98 15.06
N ARG A 251 -22.18 -12.21 14.89
CA ARG A 251 -23.08 -12.87 15.87
C ARG A 251 -22.37 -13.23 17.20
N ARG A 252 -21.07 -12.96 17.32
CA ARG A 252 -20.28 -13.31 18.50
C ARG A 252 -20.28 -12.20 19.58
N VAL A 253 -21.02 -11.12 19.37
CA VAL A 253 -21.08 -9.98 20.30
C VAL A 253 -22.48 -9.86 20.95
N MET A 254 -23.17 -10.98 21.16
CA MET A 254 -24.41 -11.02 21.93
C MET A 254 -24.20 -11.79 23.23
#